data_390adfea582e083e98f2728fe1056393
#
_entry.id   390adfea582e083e98f2728fe1056393
#
_cell.length_a   1.000
_cell.length_b   1.000
_cell.length_c   1.000
_cell.angle_alpha   90.00
_cell.angle_beta   90.00
_cell.angle_gamma   90.00
#
_symmetry.space_group_name_H-M   'P 1'
#
loop_
_entity.id
_entity.type
_entity.pdbx_description
1 polymer ?
#
loop_
_entity_poly.entity_id
_entity_poly.type
_entity_poly.pdbx_seq_one_letter_code
_entity_poly.pdbx_strand_id
1 'polypeptide(L)'
;VKALKIELRRSVALWTGGLVVLIALGMLLGMSGPWNRGPDGWTSEWTSLAVWQRFMLNMVWPLALGAGAWQGRRDRRAGVDELMSTMPKTAFQRAVPPVAALCLSAVAGYLVIFLVGAVQVLGNTSYFDADWLPVTVVGMLSLVAAVLIGMGIGRVLPYLLTAPILAVLAFAATTLALVATPSSGSDIEGTVSNEFALMTPVLKGQYNPFLKVAADVSAVQVLWFLGLAVTGFGLLTFIGRKAQLLALVPAVAAGLFTFFLLPSHDGVYERDEAASALVCADGGPRVCVSRLHEDDLGEYVGQAREALTKLAKLPGGPTSAEEARVGYFDVDTVPSSGGTAYFFTDFWNGKDIEQTLLAGPARFRCENGMTGYDKSAARRVVVASWLNGESKPVSRKELTPQATDIAGKLWNEVRALPADQQPARVAALRAEARDC
;
A
#
# COMPACT_ATOMS: atom_id res chain seq x y z
N VAL A 1 13.90 33.80 -12.17
CA VAL A 1 14.95 32.79 -11.84
C VAL A 1 15.79 33.26 -10.64
N LYS A 2 16.32 34.52 -10.60
CA LYS A 2 17.16 35.01 -9.47
C LYS A 2 16.40 35.02 -8.13
N ALA A 3 15.15 35.46 -8.09
CA ALA A 3 14.33 35.50 -6.87
C ALA A 3 14.06 34.08 -6.32
N LEU A 4 13.73 33.11 -7.17
CA LEU A 4 13.52 31.74 -6.79
C LEU A 4 14.79 31.13 -6.19
N LYS A 5 15.98 31.35 -6.78
CA LYS A 5 17.26 30.85 -6.26
C LYS A 5 17.58 31.45 -4.87
N ILE A 6 17.22 32.68 -4.63
CA ILE A 6 17.40 33.34 -3.32
C ILE A 6 16.43 32.71 -2.29
N GLU A 7 15.16 32.52 -2.65
CA GLU A 7 14.16 31.90 -1.78
C GLU A 7 14.52 30.45 -1.46
N LEU A 8 14.95 29.65 -2.43
CA LEU A 8 15.43 28.29 -2.18
C LEU A 8 16.59 28.24 -1.16
N ARG A 9 17.50 29.23 -1.18
CA ARG A 9 18.66 29.22 -0.27
C ARG A 9 18.37 29.82 1.11
N ARG A 10 17.40 30.74 1.23
CA ARG A 10 17.15 31.52 2.45
C ARG A 10 15.83 31.20 3.15
N SER A 11 14.94 30.51 2.49
CA SER A 11 13.66 30.11 3.10
C SER A 11 13.73 28.75 3.80
N VAL A 12 12.66 28.43 4.51
CA VAL A 12 12.44 27.11 5.14
C VAL A 12 12.36 25.98 4.11
N ALA A 13 12.30 26.30 2.80
CA ALA A 13 12.04 25.33 1.72
C ALA A 13 13.04 24.17 1.69
N LEU A 14 14.34 24.43 1.76
CA LEU A 14 15.36 23.36 1.76
C LEU A 14 15.28 22.48 3.00
N TRP A 15 15.05 23.09 4.16
CA TRP A 15 14.89 22.33 5.41
C TRP A 15 13.63 21.45 5.38
N THR A 16 12.54 21.99 4.84
CA THR A 16 11.29 21.22 4.68
C THR A 16 11.49 20.05 3.71
N GLY A 17 12.06 20.29 2.54
CA GLY A 17 12.36 19.24 1.57
C GLY A 17 13.32 18.20 2.14
N GLY A 18 14.40 18.62 2.81
CA GLY A 18 15.35 17.72 3.46
C GLY A 18 14.71 16.88 4.58
N LEU A 19 13.86 17.48 5.40
CA LEU A 19 13.14 16.79 6.47
C LEU A 19 12.14 15.77 5.91
N VAL A 20 11.42 16.14 4.84
CA VAL A 20 10.52 15.23 4.10
C VAL A 20 11.29 14.00 3.62
N VAL A 21 12.42 14.22 2.93
CA VAL A 21 13.25 13.11 2.43
C VAL A 21 13.78 12.25 3.58
N LEU A 22 14.29 12.86 4.64
CA LEU A 22 14.88 12.13 5.77
C LEU A 22 13.85 11.26 6.50
N ILE A 23 12.67 11.80 6.80
CA ILE A 23 11.59 11.04 7.46
C ILE A 23 11.09 9.93 6.56
N ALA A 24 10.82 10.22 5.31
CA ALA A 24 10.26 9.25 4.41
C ALA A 24 11.28 8.15 4.03
N LEU A 25 12.56 8.47 3.84
CA LEU A 25 13.60 7.45 3.68
C LEU A 25 13.80 6.63 4.97
N GLY A 26 13.74 7.28 6.13
CA GLY A 26 13.80 6.57 7.41
C GLY A 26 12.67 5.56 7.58
N MET A 27 11.45 5.91 7.14
CA MET A 27 10.31 4.98 7.14
C MET A 27 10.46 3.91 6.05
N LEU A 28 10.80 4.29 4.83
CA LEU A 28 10.94 3.39 3.69
C LEU A 28 11.99 2.31 3.97
N LEU A 29 13.15 2.73 4.41
CA LEU A 29 14.28 1.84 4.62
C LEU A 29 14.31 1.24 6.04
N GLY A 30 13.93 1.99 7.07
CA GLY A 30 14.01 1.55 8.45
C GLY A 30 12.88 0.64 8.90
N MET A 31 11.62 0.97 8.54
CA MET A 31 10.44 0.23 8.99
C MET A 31 9.97 -0.84 8.02
N SER A 32 10.16 -0.62 6.73
CA SER A 32 9.61 -1.48 5.66
C SER A 32 10.68 -1.80 4.62
N GLY A 33 11.96 -1.80 5.02
CA GLY A 33 13.05 -2.06 4.11
C GLY A 33 13.01 -3.47 3.51
N PRO A 34 13.58 -3.65 2.31
CA PRO A 34 13.59 -4.92 1.60
C PRO A 34 14.28 -6.05 2.37
N TRP A 35 15.18 -5.70 3.31
CA TRP A 35 15.82 -6.67 4.21
C TRP A 35 14.88 -7.31 5.24
N ASN A 36 13.72 -6.70 5.50
CA ASN A 36 12.73 -7.23 6.43
C ASN A 36 11.66 -8.09 5.76
N ARG A 37 11.36 -7.84 4.48
CA ARG A 37 10.20 -8.44 3.79
C ARG A 37 10.52 -9.04 2.42
N GLY A 38 11.78 -9.04 2.00
CA GLY A 38 12.16 -9.53 0.67
C GLY A 38 11.51 -8.71 -0.46
N PRO A 39 11.12 -9.33 -1.57
CA PRO A 39 10.53 -8.65 -2.73
C PRO A 39 9.05 -8.30 -2.57
N ASP A 40 8.48 -8.44 -1.38
CA ASP A 40 7.05 -8.21 -1.12
C ASP A 40 6.70 -6.77 -0.73
N GLY A 41 5.42 -6.49 -0.74
CA GLY A 41 4.87 -5.19 -0.37
C GLY A 41 5.18 -4.13 -1.43
N TRP A 42 5.74 -3.00 -1.02
CA TRP A 42 6.03 -1.90 -1.94
C TRP A 42 7.17 -2.16 -2.93
N THR A 43 7.96 -3.21 -2.71
CA THR A 43 9.08 -3.57 -3.60
C THR A 43 8.67 -4.48 -4.74
N SER A 44 7.47 -5.04 -4.72
CA SER A 44 6.99 -6.02 -5.69
C SER A 44 6.66 -5.39 -7.05
N GLU A 45 6.06 -4.20 -7.05
CA GLU A 45 5.58 -3.55 -8.27
C GLU A 45 5.49 -2.02 -8.13
N TRP A 46 5.31 -1.33 -9.26
CA TRP A 46 5.27 0.13 -9.36
C TRP A 46 4.07 0.75 -8.66
N THR A 47 2.89 0.17 -8.79
CA THR A 47 1.67 0.65 -8.16
C THR A 47 1.71 0.47 -6.66
N SER A 48 2.22 -0.65 -6.16
CA SER A 48 2.44 -0.88 -4.72
C SER A 48 3.39 0.15 -4.12
N LEU A 49 4.49 0.49 -4.82
CA LEU A 49 5.40 1.57 -4.41
C LEU A 49 4.66 2.91 -4.31
N ALA A 50 3.86 3.27 -5.33
CA ALA A 50 3.13 4.54 -5.35
C ALA A 50 2.07 4.62 -4.23
N VAL A 51 1.33 3.54 -3.98
CA VAL A 51 0.36 3.43 -2.89
C VAL A 51 1.05 3.54 -1.54
N TRP A 52 2.17 2.85 -1.36
CA TRP A 52 2.95 2.92 -0.13
C TRP A 52 3.53 4.32 0.11
N GLN A 53 3.96 5.00 -0.94
CA GLN A 53 4.39 6.39 -0.87
C GLN A 53 3.24 7.32 -0.46
N ARG A 54 2.00 7.06 -0.92
CA ARG A 54 0.79 7.76 -0.46
C ARG A 54 0.51 7.48 1.03
N PHE A 55 0.72 6.25 1.51
CA PHE A 55 0.64 5.94 2.94
C PHE A 55 1.60 6.80 3.76
N MET A 56 2.82 7.04 3.29
CA MET A 56 3.79 7.90 3.97
C MET A 56 3.37 9.35 4.08
N LEU A 57 2.44 9.82 3.26
CA LEU A 57 1.88 11.16 3.38
C LEU A 57 1.20 11.40 4.73
N ASN A 58 0.87 10.35 5.49
CA ASN A 58 0.40 10.50 6.86
C ASN A 58 1.36 11.34 7.73
N MET A 59 2.66 11.21 7.52
CA MET A 59 3.68 11.99 8.24
C MET A 59 4.11 13.25 7.47
N VAL A 60 4.26 13.12 6.16
CA VAL A 60 4.86 14.17 5.32
C VAL A 60 3.90 15.31 5.03
N TRP A 61 2.63 15.03 4.81
CA TRP A 61 1.61 16.02 4.45
C TRP A 61 1.34 17.04 5.58
N PRO A 62 1.19 16.64 6.86
CA PRO A 62 1.08 17.56 7.99
C PRO A 62 2.30 18.50 8.11
N LEU A 63 3.49 17.99 7.85
CA LEU A 63 4.71 18.79 7.88
C LEU A 63 4.74 19.82 6.77
N ALA A 64 4.33 19.46 5.55
CA ALA A 64 4.23 20.38 4.42
C ALA A 64 3.19 21.49 4.70
N LEU A 65 2.05 21.16 5.31
CA LEU A 65 1.02 22.10 5.73
C LEU A 65 1.55 23.07 6.80
N GLY A 66 2.21 22.54 7.83
CA GLY A 66 2.83 23.34 8.90
C GLY A 66 3.93 24.27 8.39
N ALA A 67 4.81 23.77 7.50
CA ALA A 67 5.85 24.57 6.86
C ALA A 67 5.26 25.70 5.99
N GLY A 68 4.19 25.38 5.26
CA GLY A 68 3.40 26.38 4.53
C GLY A 68 2.89 27.48 5.46
N ALA A 69 2.24 27.11 6.57
CA ALA A 69 1.72 28.05 7.54
C ALA A 69 2.83 28.92 8.19
N TRP A 70 3.97 28.31 8.48
CA TRP A 70 5.14 29.03 8.99
C TRP A 70 5.65 30.09 8.00
N GLN A 71 5.74 29.71 6.72
CA GLN A 71 6.18 30.62 5.65
C GLN A 71 5.14 31.73 5.39
N GLY A 72 3.85 31.40 5.37
CA GLY A 72 2.76 32.32 5.07
C GLY A 72 2.62 33.47 6.07
N ARG A 73 2.99 33.28 7.35
CA ARG A 73 2.97 34.32 8.39
C ARG A 73 4.19 35.29 8.35
N ARG A 74 5.24 34.93 7.59
CA ARG A 74 6.55 35.63 7.60
C ARG A 74 6.43 37.12 7.40
N ASP A 75 5.71 37.56 6.38
CA ASP A 75 5.63 38.99 6.00
C ASP A 75 4.86 39.82 7.04
N ARG A 76 3.76 39.29 7.56
CA ARG A 76 3.00 39.93 8.64
C ARG A 76 3.81 40.06 9.93
N ARG A 77 4.55 39.02 10.30
CA ARG A 77 5.40 39.03 11.48
C ARG A 77 6.53 40.05 11.38
N ALA A 78 7.06 40.25 10.17
CA ALA A 78 8.12 41.21 9.90
C ALA A 78 7.61 42.68 9.85
N GLY A 79 6.29 42.91 9.91
CA GLY A 79 5.69 44.23 9.84
C GLY A 79 5.90 44.95 8.52
N VAL A 80 6.23 44.20 7.43
CA VAL A 80 6.59 44.80 6.14
C VAL A 80 5.39 44.93 5.19
N ASP A 81 4.17 44.63 5.64
CA ASP A 81 2.96 44.66 4.80
C ASP A 81 2.72 46.04 4.17
N GLU A 82 2.91 47.15 4.95
CA GLU A 82 2.77 48.52 4.44
C GLU A 82 3.85 48.83 3.39
N LEU A 83 5.11 48.49 3.66
CA LEU A 83 6.21 48.68 2.73
C LEU A 83 5.99 47.86 1.45
N MET A 84 5.47 46.65 1.58
CA MET A 84 5.15 45.80 0.44
C MET A 84 3.97 46.33 -0.39
N SER A 85 3.05 47.09 0.22
CA SER A 85 1.92 47.70 -0.50
C SER A 85 2.35 48.84 -1.46
N THR A 86 3.47 49.49 -1.19
CA THR A 86 4.02 50.56 -2.02
C THR A 86 4.86 50.08 -3.21
N MET A 87 5.17 48.79 -3.26
CA MET A 87 5.92 48.20 -4.37
C MET A 87 5.07 48.05 -5.64
N PRO A 88 5.66 48.24 -6.85
CA PRO A 88 4.93 48.11 -8.11
C PRO A 88 4.48 46.69 -8.46
N LYS A 89 4.93 45.68 -7.71
CA LYS A 89 4.54 44.26 -7.92
C LYS A 89 3.20 43.95 -7.29
N THR A 90 2.35 43.23 -8.03
CA THR A 90 1.07 42.76 -7.50
C THR A 90 1.26 41.71 -6.38
N ALA A 91 0.25 41.53 -5.54
CA ALA A 91 0.27 40.49 -4.49
C ALA A 91 0.56 39.09 -5.07
N PHE A 92 -0.02 38.79 -6.24
CA PHE A 92 0.23 37.56 -7.01
C PHE A 92 1.72 37.39 -7.36
N GLN A 93 2.33 38.40 -7.97
CA GLN A 93 3.74 38.36 -8.39
C GLN A 93 4.71 38.22 -7.21
N ARG A 94 4.33 38.69 -6.03
CA ARG A 94 5.13 38.60 -4.80
C ARG A 94 5.00 37.21 -4.17
N ALA A 95 3.82 36.57 -4.24
CA ALA A 95 3.55 35.25 -3.67
C ALA A 95 4.23 34.13 -4.45
N VAL A 96 4.35 34.24 -5.79
CA VAL A 96 4.87 33.14 -6.65
C VAL A 96 6.26 32.65 -6.26
N PRO A 97 7.31 33.46 -6.00
CA PRO A 97 8.64 32.92 -5.69
C PRO A 97 8.70 32.07 -4.42
N PRO A 98 8.16 32.48 -3.25
CA PRO A 98 8.20 31.65 -2.04
C PRO A 98 7.30 30.43 -2.14
N VAL A 99 6.13 30.54 -2.81
CA VAL A 99 5.25 29.39 -3.11
C VAL A 99 5.99 28.37 -3.96
N ALA A 100 6.55 28.81 -5.09
CA ALA A 100 7.27 27.92 -6.01
C ALA A 100 8.47 27.24 -5.32
N ALA A 101 9.23 27.98 -4.50
CA ALA A 101 10.34 27.39 -3.77
C ALA A 101 9.91 26.27 -2.84
N LEU A 102 8.85 26.46 -2.06
CA LEU A 102 8.38 25.47 -1.09
C LEU A 102 7.69 24.28 -1.78
N CYS A 103 6.85 24.55 -2.79
CA CYS A 103 6.21 23.48 -3.57
C CYS A 103 7.25 22.63 -4.31
N LEU A 104 8.22 23.25 -4.98
CA LEU A 104 9.27 22.51 -5.68
C LEU A 104 10.12 21.67 -4.72
N SER A 105 10.44 22.19 -3.53
CA SER A 105 11.18 21.41 -2.52
C SER A 105 10.40 20.20 -2.00
N ALA A 106 9.10 20.37 -1.75
CA ALA A 106 8.24 19.28 -1.28
C ALA A 106 8.04 18.20 -2.36
N VAL A 107 7.75 18.63 -3.60
CA VAL A 107 7.58 17.71 -4.75
C VAL A 107 8.90 17.01 -5.09
N ALA A 108 10.02 17.73 -5.10
CA ALA A 108 11.33 17.13 -5.36
C ALA A 108 11.68 16.10 -4.28
N GLY A 109 11.41 16.40 -3.00
CA GLY A 109 11.58 15.42 -1.91
C GLY A 109 10.74 14.16 -2.13
N TYR A 110 9.49 14.32 -2.51
CA TYR A 110 8.58 13.21 -2.80
C TYR A 110 9.07 12.35 -3.98
N LEU A 111 9.56 13.00 -5.06
CA LEU A 111 10.11 12.28 -6.22
C LEU A 111 11.42 11.56 -5.91
N VAL A 112 12.29 12.13 -5.07
CA VAL A 112 13.52 11.46 -4.64
C VAL A 112 13.20 10.15 -3.94
N ILE A 113 12.18 10.12 -3.08
CA ILE A 113 11.76 8.92 -2.38
C ILE A 113 11.23 7.87 -3.38
N PHE A 114 10.42 8.31 -4.35
CA PHE A 114 9.95 7.43 -5.42
C PHE A 114 11.10 6.82 -6.21
N LEU A 115 12.08 7.63 -6.60
CA LEU A 115 13.25 7.16 -7.35
C LEU A 115 14.09 6.16 -6.55
N VAL A 116 14.26 6.38 -5.25
CA VAL A 116 14.96 5.41 -4.38
C VAL A 116 14.19 4.09 -4.30
N GLY A 117 12.87 4.14 -4.16
CA GLY A 117 12.02 2.94 -4.18
C GLY A 117 12.02 2.24 -5.54
N ALA A 118 12.00 3.01 -6.63
CA ALA A 118 12.02 2.50 -8.00
C ALA A 118 13.24 1.60 -8.29
N VAL A 119 14.40 1.90 -7.70
CA VAL A 119 15.59 1.04 -7.82
C VAL A 119 15.34 -0.37 -7.28
N GLN A 120 14.57 -0.49 -6.20
CA GLN A 120 14.22 -1.80 -5.63
C GLN A 120 13.20 -2.54 -6.52
N VAL A 121 12.18 -1.84 -7.01
CA VAL A 121 11.17 -2.43 -7.91
C VAL A 121 11.81 -2.95 -9.19
N LEU A 122 12.72 -2.17 -9.80
CA LEU A 122 13.48 -2.59 -11.00
C LEU A 122 14.32 -3.85 -10.78
N GLY A 123 14.71 -4.14 -9.54
CA GLY A 123 15.46 -5.36 -9.21
C GLY A 123 14.58 -6.58 -8.94
N ASN A 124 13.25 -6.39 -8.79
CA ASN A 124 12.34 -7.46 -8.37
C ASN A 124 11.33 -7.86 -9.45
N THR A 125 11.06 -7.01 -10.43
CA THR A 125 10.09 -7.32 -11.50
C THR A 125 10.47 -6.67 -12.82
N SER A 126 10.25 -7.37 -13.92
CA SER A 126 10.28 -6.83 -15.28
C SER A 126 8.91 -6.28 -15.71
N TYR A 127 7.85 -6.60 -14.97
CA TYR A 127 6.53 -6.09 -15.26
C TYR A 127 6.48 -4.57 -15.05
N PHE A 128 6.06 -3.85 -16.09
CA PHE A 128 5.92 -2.40 -16.07
C PHE A 128 4.53 -2.00 -16.58
N ASP A 129 3.83 -1.24 -15.77
CA ASP A 129 2.60 -0.53 -16.11
C ASP A 129 2.76 0.97 -15.89
N ALA A 130 1.73 1.75 -16.23
CA ALA A 130 1.70 3.19 -15.98
C ALA A 130 0.66 3.57 -14.90
N ASP A 131 0.02 2.62 -14.25
CA ASP A 131 -1.07 2.84 -13.30
C ASP A 131 -0.59 3.50 -11.99
N TRP A 132 0.71 3.41 -11.70
CA TRP A 132 1.36 4.15 -10.62
C TRP A 132 1.37 5.67 -10.84
N LEU A 133 1.33 6.14 -12.11
CA LEU A 133 1.49 7.56 -12.45
C LEU A 133 0.36 8.44 -11.89
N PRO A 134 -0.94 8.15 -12.08
CA PRO A 134 -2.01 8.95 -11.48
C PRO A 134 -1.92 8.97 -9.96
N VAL A 135 -1.57 7.87 -9.30
CA VAL A 135 -1.41 7.76 -7.85
C VAL A 135 -0.30 8.72 -7.36
N THR A 136 0.84 8.71 -8.05
CA THR A 136 1.98 9.59 -7.73
C THR A 136 1.66 11.07 -8.00
N VAL A 137 0.96 11.39 -9.10
CA VAL A 137 0.53 12.76 -9.43
C VAL A 137 -0.40 13.32 -8.35
N VAL A 138 -1.37 12.53 -7.88
CA VAL A 138 -2.24 12.93 -6.76
C VAL A 138 -1.42 13.19 -5.50
N GLY A 139 -0.43 12.36 -5.19
CA GLY A 139 0.47 12.57 -4.06
C GLY A 139 1.23 13.89 -4.14
N MET A 140 1.83 14.20 -5.29
CA MET A 140 2.51 15.47 -5.54
C MET A 140 1.56 16.67 -5.42
N LEU A 141 0.39 16.57 -6.04
CA LEU A 141 -0.61 17.64 -6.02
C LEU A 141 -1.13 17.90 -4.61
N SER A 142 -1.32 16.84 -3.81
CA SER A 142 -1.72 16.96 -2.41
C SER A 142 -0.70 17.74 -1.57
N LEU A 143 0.61 17.53 -1.81
CA LEU A 143 1.67 18.28 -1.15
C LEU A 143 1.66 19.76 -1.56
N VAL A 144 1.44 20.05 -2.85
CA VAL A 144 1.27 21.43 -3.34
C VAL A 144 0.07 22.08 -2.66
N ALA A 145 -1.06 21.39 -2.56
CA ALA A 145 -2.26 21.84 -1.87
C ALA A 145 -1.98 22.11 -0.38
N ALA A 146 -1.26 21.21 0.31
CA ALA A 146 -0.88 21.40 1.71
C ALA A 146 -0.06 22.67 1.92
N VAL A 147 0.97 22.87 1.10
CA VAL A 147 1.81 24.07 1.15
C VAL A 147 0.97 25.33 0.95
N LEU A 148 0.13 25.35 -0.07
CA LEU A 148 -0.68 26.54 -0.41
C LEU A 148 -1.75 26.85 0.65
N ILE A 149 -2.49 25.84 1.12
CA ILE A 149 -3.47 26.01 2.21
C ILE A 149 -2.75 26.46 3.48
N GLY A 150 -1.61 25.83 3.82
CA GLY A 150 -0.80 26.24 4.95
C GLY A 150 -0.39 27.70 4.86
N MET A 151 0.18 28.14 3.72
CA MET A 151 0.58 29.54 3.49
C MET A 151 -0.60 30.50 3.58
N GLY A 152 -1.75 30.13 2.99
CA GLY A 152 -2.97 30.93 3.04
C GLY A 152 -3.46 31.12 4.47
N ILE A 153 -3.60 30.03 5.24
CA ILE A 153 -4.04 30.07 6.64
C ILE A 153 -3.02 30.81 7.50
N GLY A 154 -1.72 30.56 7.33
CA GLY A 154 -0.66 31.25 8.06
C GLY A 154 -0.65 32.77 7.84
N ARG A 155 -1.07 33.23 6.65
CA ARG A 155 -1.26 34.65 6.37
C ARG A 155 -2.51 35.25 7.02
N VAL A 156 -3.62 34.51 7.00
CA VAL A 156 -4.88 34.94 7.62
C VAL A 156 -4.77 34.92 9.15
N LEU A 157 -4.14 33.91 9.70
CA LEU A 157 -3.95 33.67 11.15
C LEU A 157 -2.44 33.68 11.50
N PRO A 158 -1.81 34.86 11.63
CA PRO A 158 -0.35 34.99 11.75
C PRO A 158 0.19 34.67 13.17
N TYR A 159 -0.50 33.86 13.94
CA TYR A 159 -0.10 33.49 15.30
C TYR A 159 1.06 32.46 15.31
N LEU A 160 1.82 32.45 16.42
CA LEU A 160 2.96 31.53 16.56
C LEU A 160 2.51 30.06 16.51
N LEU A 161 1.37 29.76 17.10
CA LEU A 161 0.85 28.41 17.24
C LEU A 161 0.08 27.91 16.02
N THR A 162 -0.21 28.75 15.04
CA THR A 162 -0.98 28.34 13.84
C THR A 162 -0.30 27.17 13.10
N ALA A 163 1.00 27.23 12.88
CA ALA A 163 1.73 26.18 12.16
C ALA A 163 1.74 24.83 12.90
N PRO A 164 2.13 24.75 14.20
CA PRO A 164 2.10 23.48 14.92
C PRO A 164 0.68 22.94 15.13
N ILE A 165 -0.32 23.80 15.40
CA ILE A 165 -1.71 23.35 15.53
C ILE A 165 -2.21 22.73 14.22
N LEU A 166 -1.99 23.38 13.08
CA LEU A 166 -2.38 22.84 11.79
C LEU A 166 -1.70 21.50 11.48
N ALA A 167 -0.40 21.37 11.78
CA ALA A 167 0.31 20.12 11.58
C ALA A 167 -0.26 18.99 12.45
N VAL A 168 -0.56 19.26 13.74
CA VAL A 168 -1.13 18.26 14.65
C VAL A 168 -2.55 17.87 14.23
N LEU A 169 -3.40 18.83 13.87
CA LEU A 169 -4.76 18.56 13.40
C LEU A 169 -4.76 17.76 12.09
N ALA A 170 -3.88 18.12 11.18
CA ALA A 170 -3.73 17.40 9.92
C ALA A 170 -3.24 15.95 10.14
N PHE A 171 -2.26 15.75 11.01
CA PHE A 171 -1.79 14.42 11.39
C PHE A 171 -2.89 13.59 12.05
N ALA A 172 -3.64 14.17 12.98
CA ALA A 172 -4.76 13.51 13.62
C ALA A 172 -5.85 13.10 12.60
N ALA A 173 -6.18 14.00 11.66
CA ALA A 173 -7.18 13.73 10.62
C ALA A 173 -6.74 12.62 9.67
N THR A 174 -5.50 12.63 9.18
CA THR A 174 -4.98 11.60 8.29
C THR A 174 -4.80 10.26 9.00
N THR A 175 -4.36 10.25 10.25
CA THR A 175 -4.27 9.02 11.06
C THR A 175 -5.66 8.45 11.35
N LEU A 176 -6.64 9.30 11.71
CA LEU A 176 -8.02 8.86 11.90
C LEU A 176 -8.59 8.22 10.64
N ALA A 177 -8.35 8.82 9.47
CA ALA A 177 -8.74 8.25 8.19
C ALA A 177 -8.13 6.87 7.94
N LEU A 178 -6.86 6.65 8.32
CA LEU A 178 -6.20 5.35 8.17
C LEU A 178 -6.74 4.26 9.11
N VAL A 179 -7.02 4.64 10.36
CA VAL A 179 -7.35 3.67 11.41
C VAL A 179 -8.85 3.37 11.44
N ALA A 180 -9.67 4.38 11.17
CA ALA A 180 -11.12 4.31 11.34
C ALA A 180 -11.89 3.88 10.08
N THR A 181 -11.21 3.70 8.93
CA THR A 181 -11.83 3.10 7.74
C THR A 181 -11.80 1.57 7.80
N PRO A 182 -12.84 0.90 7.30
CA PRO A 182 -12.86 -0.56 7.19
C PRO A 182 -11.63 -1.07 6.44
N SER A 183 -11.07 -2.18 6.90
CA SER A 183 -10.09 -2.93 6.11
C SER A 183 -10.86 -3.88 5.20
N SER A 184 -10.44 -4.05 3.96
CA SER A 184 -10.94 -5.13 3.11
C SER A 184 -10.83 -6.44 3.88
N GLY A 185 -11.98 -7.10 4.12
CA GLY A 185 -12.05 -8.34 4.86
C GLY A 185 -12.06 -8.23 6.40
N SER A 186 -12.30 -7.07 7.03
CA SER A 186 -12.58 -6.97 8.46
C SER A 186 -14.10 -6.80 8.67
N ASP A 187 -14.67 -7.57 9.59
CA ASP A 187 -16.07 -7.42 10.02
C ASP A 187 -16.28 -6.20 10.95
N ILE A 188 -15.24 -5.38 11.11
CA ILE A 188 -15.30 -4.17 11.92
C ILE A 188 -15.85 -3.04 11.05
N GLU A 189 -17.06 -2.60 11.32
CA GLU A 189 -17.60 -1.37 10.75
C GLU A 189 -16.67 -0.20 11.08
N GLY A 190 -16.16 0.46 10.04
CA GLY A 190 -15.35 1.65 10.21
C GLY A 190 -16.20 2.80 10.75
N THR A 191 -15.62 3.60 11.63
CA THR A 191 -16.28 4.79 12.18
C THR A 191 -16.22 6.00 11.26
N VAL A 192 -15.39 5.93 10.19
CA VAL A 192 -15.23 6.98 9.18
C VAL A 192 -15.58 6.42 7.81
N SER A 193 -16.38 7.15 7.06
CA SER A 193 -16.74 6.72 5.70
C SER A 193 -15.55 6.79 4.74
N ASN A 194 -15.57 5.95 3.71
CA ASN A 194 -14.52 5.90 2.71
C ASN A 194 -14.32 7.25 1.99
N GLU A 195 -15.40 7.97 1.71
CA GLU A 195 -15.34 9.26 1.03
C GLU A 195 -14.48 10.26 1.82
N PHE A 196 -14.67 10.36 3.14
CA PHE A 196 -13.84 11.22 3.97
C PHE A 196 -12.38 10.77 4.01
N ALA A 197 -12.14 9.47 4.08
CA ALA A 197 -10.80 8.94 4.05
C ALA A 197 -10.09 9.24 2.72
N LEU A 198 -10.78 9.09 1.60
CA LEU A 198 -10.27 9.37 0.26
C LEU A 198 -10.09 10.88 -0.04
N MET A 199 -10.74 11.76 0.72
CA MET A 199 -10.45 13.21 0.69
C MET A 199 -9.12 13.55 1.40
N THR A 200 -8.55 12.64 2.19
CA THR A 200 -7.17 12.79 2.68
C THR A 200 -6.17 12.36 1.61
N PRO A 201 -4.90 12.83 1.67
CA PRO A 201 -3.89 12.41 0.70
C PRO A 201 -3.42 10.97 0.90
N VAL A 202 -3.80 10.35 1.99
CA VAL A 202 -3.27 9.06 2.42
C VAL A 202 -4.09 7.94 1.81
N LEU A 203 -3.42 6.93 1.28
CA LEU A 203 -4.02 5.65 0.93
C LEU A 203 -3.56 4.59 1.91
N LYS A 204 -4.45 3.66 2.25
CA LYS A 204 -4.10 2.50 3.06
C LYS A 204 -3.19 1.60 2.23
N GLY A 205 -2.07 1.16 2.82
CA GLY A 205 -1.15 0.25 2.14
C GLY A 205 -1.88 -1.02 1.70
N GLN A 206 -1.65 -1.44 0.47
CA GLN A 206 -2.18 -2.70 -0.06
C GLN A 206 -1.21 -3.84 0.19
N TYR A 207 -1.78 -5.00 0.47
CA TYR A 207 -1.08 -6.28 0.56
C TYR A 207 -1.45 -7.21 -0.60
N ASN A 208 -2.07 -6.67 -1.65
CA ASN A 208 -2.45 -7.42 -2.83
C ASN A 208 -1.85 -6.75 -4.07
N PRO A 209 -0.78 -7.31 -4.64
CA PRO A 209 -0.09 -6.73 -5.81
C PRO A 209 -0.91 -6.84 -7.10
N PHE A 210 -2.03 -7.55 -7.09
CA PHE A 210 -2.93 -7.69 -8.24
C PHE A 210 -4.06 -6.65 -8.25
N LEU A 211 -3.99 -5.66 -7.37
CA LEU A 211 -4.96 -4.57 -7.31
C LEU A 211 -4.28 -3.23 -7.60
N LYS A 212 -4.91 -2.42 -8.40
CA LYS A 212 -4.52 -1.05 -8.69
C LYS A 212 -5.58 -0.06 -8.21
N VAL A 213 -5.19 1.20 -8.02
CA VAL A 213 -6.14 2.26 -7.66
C VAL A 213 -6.98 2.61 -8.88
N ALA A 214 -8.29 2.62 -8.72
CA ALA A 214 -9.21 2.97 -9.79
C ALA A 214 -8.93 4.40 -10.33
N ALA A 215 -8.92 4.53 -11.65
CA ALA A 215 -8.52 5.77 -12.31
C ALA A 215 -9.46 6.94 -12.01
N ASP A 216 -10.74 6.68 -11.84
CA ASP A 216 -11.77 7.66 -11.47
C ASP A 216 -11.53 8.22 -10.06
N VAL A 217 -11.14 7.39 -9.10
CA VAL A 217 -10.75 7.83 -7.74
C VAL A 217 -9.60 8.83 -7.83
N SER A 218 -8.56 8.50 -8.60
CA SER A 218 -7.42 9.40 -8.79
C SER A 218 -7.83 10.72 -9.46
N ALA A 219 -8.71 10.68 -10.47
CA ALA A 219 -9.21 11.86 -11.18
C ALA A 219 -10.02 12.79 -10.25
N VAL A 220 -10.91 12.21 -9.44
CA VAL A 220 -11.71 12.96 -8.47
C VAL A 220 -10.81 13.57 -7.38
N GLN A 221 -9.79 12.86 -6.90
CA GLN A 221 -8.83 13.39 -5.95
C GLN A 221 -8.00 14.55 -6.53
N VAL A 222 -7.63 14.50 -7.82
CA VAL A 222 -6.97 15.64 -8.51
C VAL A 222 -7.84 16.88 -8.41
N LEU A 223 -9.14 16.79 -8.70
CA LEU A 223 -10.07 17.91 -8.62
C LEU A 223 -10.12 18.50 -7.19
N TRP A 224 -10.18 17.63 -6.19
CA TRP A 224 -10.19 18.03 -4.78
C TRP A 224 -8.93 18.83 -4.40
N PHE A 225 -7.75 18.27 -4.67
CA PHE A 225 -6.49 18.92 -4.29
C PHE A 225 -6.22 20.18 -5.12
N LEU A 226 -6.69 20.27 -6.37
CA LEU A 226 -6.68 21.53 -7.13
C LEU A 226 -7.57 22.59 -6.47
N GLY A 227 -8.79 22.24 -6.05
CA GLY A 227 -9.68 23.13 -5.32
C GLY A 227 -9.04 23.68 -4.04
N LEU A 228 -8.38 22.81 -3.28
CA LEU A 228 -7.60 23.20 -2.09
C LEU A 228 -6.42 24.12 -2.47
N ALA A 229 -5.67 23.80 -3.51
CA ALA A 229 -4.52 24.60 -3.94
C ALA A 229 -4.94 26.02 -4.37
N VAL A 230 -6.01 26.12 -5.17
CA VAL A 230 -6.58 27.41 -5.60
C VAL A 230 -7.08 28.22 -4.40
N THR A 231 -7.77 27.58 -3.46
CA THR A 231 -8.23 28.20 -2.21
C THR A 231 -7.04 28.73 -1.40
N GLY A 232 -6.02 27.92 -1.18
CA GLY A 232 -4.83 28.31 -0.42
C GLY A 232 -4.11 29.50 -1.06
N PHE A 233 -3.97 29.49 -2.38
CA PHE A 233 -3.37 30.58 -3.13
C PHE A 233 -4.25 31.85 -3.10
N GLY A 234 -5.56 31.71 -3.18
CA GLY A 234 -6.52 32.79 -3.01
C GLY A 234 -6.41 33.45 -1.63
N LEU A 235 -6.40 32.66 -0.55
CA LEU A 235 -6.19 33.16 0.81
C LEU A 235 -4.86 33.88 0.99
N LEU A 236 -3.82 33.47 0.26
CA LEU A 236 -2.51 34.08 0.28
C LEU A 236 -2.48 35.44 -0.46
N THR A 237 -3.25 35.62 -1.53
CA THR A 237 -3.16 36.75 -2.43
C THR A 237 -4.27 37.81 -2.24
N PHE A 238 -5.46 37.37 -1.82
CA PHE A 238 -6.60 38.26 -1.66
C PHE A 238 -6.53 39.06 -0.36
N ILE A 239 -6.95 40.33 -0.45
CA ILE A 239 -6.95 41.28 0.66
C ILE A 239 -8.40 41.61 1.03
N GLY A 240 -8.71 41.55 2.32
CA GLY A 240 -10.04 41.85 2.86
C GLY A 240 -10.96 40.63 3.03
N ARG A 241 -11.83 40.72 4.03
CA ARG A 241 -12.68 39.56 4.47
C ARG A 241 -13.56 38.99 3.35
N LYS A 242 -14.19 39.86 2.53
CA LYS A 242 -15.06 39.42 1.44
C LYS A 242 -14.29 38.62 0.39
N ALA A 243 -13.10 39.09 0.00
CA ALA A 243 -12.25 38.38 -0.97
C ALA A 243 -11.70 37.08 -0.41
N GLN A 244 -11.35 37.04 0.88
CA GLN A 244 -10.91 35.80 1.54
C GLN A 244 -12.04 34.76 1.65
N LEU A 245 -13.30 35.17 1.91
CA LEU A 245 -14.46 34.29 1.85
C LEU A 245 -14.69 33.73 0.45
N LEU A 246 -14.54 34.59 -0.59
CA LEU A 246 -14.62 34.12 -1.98
C LEU A 246 -13.54 33.11 -2.32
N ALA A 247 -12.35 33.22 -1.73
CA ALA A 247 -11.27 32.25 -1.91
C ALA A 247 -11.60 30.84 -1.40
N LEU A 248 -12.58 30.68 -0.51
CA LEU A 248 -13.02 29.37 -0.02
C LEU A 248 -13.91 28.61 -1.01
N VAL A 249 -14.53 29.33 -1.98
CA VAL A 249 -15.47 28.72 -2.92
C VAL A 249 -14.89 27.53 -3.69
N PRO A 250 -13.64 27.56 -4.22
CA PRO A 250 -13.09 26.41 -4.92
C PRO A 250 -12.97 25.16 -4.05
N ALA A 251 -12.53 25.28 -2.78
CA ALA A 251 -12.45 24.12 -1.89
C ALA A 251 -13.83 23.58 -1.53
N VAL A 252 -14.81 24.44 -1.25
CA VAL A 252 -16.16 24.02 -0.93
C VAL A 252 -16.81 23.33 -2.13
N ALA A 253 -16.71 23.91 -3.32
CA ALA A 253 -17.28 23.32 -4.53
C ALA A 253 -16.60 22.00 -4.89
N ALA A 254 -15.27 21.96 -4.89
CA ALA A 254 -14.52 20.73 -5.14
C ALA A 254 -14.79 19.67 -4.07
N GLY A 255 -14.89 20.06 -2.80
CA GLY A 255 -15.16 19.13 -1.70
C GLY A 255 -16.54 18.50 -1.79
N LEU A 256 -17.58 19.28 -2.07
CA LEU A 256 -18.93 18.75 -2.29
C LEU A 256 -18.97 17.81 -3.49
N PHE A 257 -18.39 18.22 -4.61
CA PHE A 257 -18.35 17.40 -5.82
C PHE A 257 -17.60 16.08 -5.59
N THR A 258 -16.45 16.15 -4.96
CA THR A 258 -15.62 14.99 -4.63
C THR A 258 -16.34 14.02 -3.69
N PHE A 259 -17.00 14.54 -2.65
CA PHE A 259 -17.72 13.72 -1.68
C PHE A 259 -18.83 12.86 -2.31
N PHE A 260 -19.52 13.39 -3.31
CA PHE A 260 -20.58 12.66 -4.00
C PHE A 260 -20.08 11.70 -5.11
N LEU A 261 -18.85 11.88 -5.58
CA LEU A 261 -18.29 11.05 -6.65
C LEU A 261 -17.35 9.96 -6.15
N LEU A 262 -16.79 10.09 -4.95
CA LEU A 262 -15.95 9.05 -4.38
C LEU A 262 -16.78 7.83 -3.96
N PRO A 263 -16.23 6.62 -4.13
CA PRO A 263 -16.93 5.41 -3.73
C PRO A 263 -17.07 5.32 -2.21
N SER A 264 -18.29 4.95 -1.77
CA SER A 264 -18.61 4.83 -0.34
C SER A 264 -18.12 3.53 0.29
N HIS A 265 -17.99 2.46 -0.49
CA HIS A 265 -17.59 1.13 0.00
C HIS A 265 -16.50 0.54 -0.91
N ASP A 266 -16.89 -0.35 -1.81
CA ASP A 266 -16.01 -0.97 -2.79
C ASP A 266 -15.71 -0.01 -3.95
N GLY A 267 -14.70 -0.31 -4.76
CA GLY A 267 -14.37 0.48 -5.97
C GLY A 267 -13.19 1.44 -5.83
N VAL A 268 -12.52 1.48 -4.65
CA VAL A 268 -11.24 2.20 -4.51
C VAL A 268 -10.14 1.52 -5.30
N TYR A 269 -10.20 0.21 -5.32
CA TYR A 269 -9.25 -0.64 -5.99
C TYR A 269 -9.94 -1.54 -6.99
N GLU A 270 -9.32 -1.74 -8.12
CA GLU A 270 -9.76 -2.65 -9.18
C GLU A 270 -8.66 -3.68 -9.49
N ARG A 271 -9.05 -4.81 -10.05
CA ARG A 271 -8.08 -5.84 -10.43
C ARG A 271 -7.22 -5.35 -11.59
N ASP A 272 -5.90 -5.53 -11.46
CA ASP A 272 -4.98 -5.40 -12.57
C ASP A 272 -5.00 -6.70 -13.39
N GLU A 273 -5.80 -6.69 -14.47
CA GLU A 273 -5.95 -7.85 -15.36
C GLU A 273 -4.64 -8.16 -16.10
N ALA A 274 -3.81 -7.15 -16.37
CA ALA A 274 -2.55 -7.33 -17.05
C ALA A 274 -1.49 -7.98 -16.14
N ALA A 275 -1.35 -7.51 -14.90
CA ALA A 275 -0.46 -8.10 -13.90
C ALA A 275 -0.90 -9.53 -13.53
N SER A 276 -2.21 -9.75 -13.45
CA SER A 276 -2.80 -11.04 -13.07
C SER A 276 -2.91 -12.05 -14.23
N ALA A 277 -2.58 -11.67 -15.48
CA ALA A 277 -2.59 -12.58 -16.61
C ALA A 277 -1.61 -13.74 -16.39
N LEU A 278 -2.04 -14.98 -16.69
CA LEU A 278 -1.21 -16.17 -16.50
C LEU A 278 -0.19 -16.35 -17.61
N VAL A 279 1.05 -16.58 -17.20
CA VAL A 279 2.15 -17.04 -18.05
C VAL A 279 2.52 -18.45 -17.62
N CYS A 280 2.54 -19.39 -18.55
CA CYS A 280 2.70 -20.81 -18.26
C CYS A 280 3.98 -21.36 -18.92
N ALA A 281 4.63 -22.27 -18.21
CA ALA A 281 5.81 -22.97 -18.72
C ALA A 281 5.44 -24.03 -19.76
N ASP A 282 6.27 -24.14 -20.80
CA ASP A 282 6.15 -25.15 -21.83
C ASP A 282 6.46 -26.55 -21.32
N GLY A 283 5.76 -27.54 -21.88
CA GLY A 283 5.99 -28.96 -21.64
C GLY A 283 5.66 -29.45 -20.23
N GLY A 284 5.44 -30.77 -20.05
CA GLY A 284 5.15 -31.40 -18.75
C GLY A 284 3.81 -30.96 -18.13
N PRO A 285 3.60 -31.23 -16.83
CA PRO A 285 2.46 -30.70 -16.11
C PRO A 285 2.41 -29.17 -16.18
N ARG A 286 1.22 -28.63 -16.43
CA ARG A 286 1.01 -27.18 -16.57
C ARG A 286 1.35 -26.47 -15.27
N VAL A 287 2.28 -25.54 -15.32
CA VAL A 287 2.65 -24.65 -14.21
C VAL A 287 2.58 -23.21 -14.72
N CYS A 288 1.82 -22.38 -14.03
CA CYS A 288 1.59 -21.00 -14.42
C CYS A 288 1.83 -20.06 -13.25
N VAL A 289 2.41 -18.91 -13.55
CA VAL A 289 2.53 -17.76 -12.66
C VAL A 289 1.78 -16.57 -13.25
N SER A 290 1.56 -15.54 -12.45
CA SER A 290 1.11 -14.24 -12.96
C SER A 290 2.21 -13.59 -13.79
N ARG A 291 1.82 -12.67 -14.67
CA ARG A 291 2.79 -11.86 -15.43
C ARG A 291 3.71 -11.04 -14.51
N LEU A 292 3.22 -10.66 -13.34
CA LEU A 292 4.01 -9.96 -12.34
C LEU A 292 5.26 -10.76 -11.91
N HIS A 293 5.15 -12.09 -11.87
CA HIS A 293 6.22 -13.02 -11.45
C HIS A 293 6.75 -13.86 -12.62
N GLU A 294 6.61 -13.36 -13.86
CA GLU A 294 7.08 -14.07 -15.07
C GLU A 294 8.57 -14.42 -15.00
N ASP A 295 9.38 -13.53 -14.45
CA ASP A 295 10.84 -13.72 -14.31
C ASP A 295 11.20 -14.89 -13.39
N ASP A 296 10.36 -15.18 -12.39
CA ASP A 296 10.57 -16.26 -11.44
C ASP A 296 10.04 -17.62 -11.93
N LEU A 297 9.31 -17.65 -13.07
CA LEU A 297 8.70 -18.87 -13.59
C LEU A 297 9.72 -20.01 -13.74
N GLY A 298 10.93 -19.70 -14.24
CA GLY A 298 12.00 -20.68 -14.44
C GLY A 298 12.42 -21.36 -13.13
N GLU A 299 12.46 -20.62 -12.02
CA GLU A 299 12.81 -21.13 -10.70
C GLU A 299 11.68 -21.99 -10.13
N TYR A 300 10.42 -21.61 -10.36
CA TYR A 300 9.25 -22.26 -9.77
C TYR A 300 8.83 -23.55 -10.48
N VAL A 301 9.06 -23.65 -11.80
CA VAL A 301 8.62 -24.79 -12.62
C VAL A 301 9.15 -26.13 -12.10
N GLY A 302 10.44 -26.20 -11.73
CA GLY A 302 11.06 -27.41 -11.21
C GLY A 302 10.40 -27.89 -9.91
N GLN A 303 10.28 -27.00 -8.95
CA GLN A 303 9.66 -27.27 -7.63
C GLN A 303 8.18 -27.66 -7.77
N ALA A 304 7.43 -26.94 -8.62
CA ALA A 304 6.01 -27.19 -8.83
C ALA A 304 5.76 -28.55 -9.48
N ARG A 305 6.55 -28.95 -10.47
CA ARG A 305 6.44 -30.25 -11.13
C ARG A 305 6.80 -31.40 -10.20
N GLU A 306 7.81 -31.22 -9.35
CA GLU A 306 8.15 -32.19 -8.29
C GLU A 306 7.00 -32.34 -7.30
N ALA A 307 6.42 -31.24 -6.83
CA ALA A 307 5.25 -31.27 -5.96
C ALA A 307 4.05 -31.98 -6.61
N LEU A 308 3.76 -31.69 -7.89
CA LEU A 308 2.68 -32.35 -8.63
C LEU A 308 2.90 -33.87 -8.76
N THR A 309 4.14 -34.30 -8.97
CA THR A 309 4.50 -35.72 -9.00
C THR A 309 4.23 -36.41 -7.66
N LYS A 310 4.52 -35.72 -6.56
CA LYS A 310 4.21 -36.25 -5.20
C LYS A 310 2.72 -36.22 -4.95
N LEU A 311 2.00 -35.18 -5.33
CA LEU A 311 0.55 -35.04 -5.18
C LEU A 311 -0.25 -36.03 -6.02
N ALA A 312 0.30 -36.50 -7.14
CA ALA A 312 -0.30 -37.54 -7.97
C ALA A 312 -0.46 -38.92 -7.24
N LYS A 313 0.21 -39.11 -6.09
CA LYS A 313 0.03 -40.30 -5.21
C LYS A 313 -1.31 -40.25 -4.46
N LEU A 314 -1.95 -39.06 -4.37
CA LEU A 314 -3.21 -38.88 -3.69
C LEU A 314 -4.40 -39.16 -4.63
N PRO A 315 -5.49 -39.80 -4.18
CA PRO A 315 -6.71 -39.89 -4.96
C PRO A 315 -7.25 -38.52 -5.34
N GLY A 316 -7.47 -38.29 -6.65
CA GLY A 316 -7.91 -36.99 -7.16
C GLY A 316 -6.89 -35.85 -7.00
N GLY A 317 -5.60 -36.21 -6.92
CA GLY A 317 -4.52 -35.21 -6.82
C GLY A 317 -4.52 -34.23 -8.00
N PRO A 318 -4.04 -32.99 -7.79
CA PRO A 318 -4.01 -31.97 -8.84
C PRO A 318 -3.03 -32.34 -9.95
N THR A 319 -3.35 -31.94 -11.19
CA THR A 319 -2.55 -32.19 -12.39
C THR A 319 -1.86 -30.93 -12.91
N SER A 320 -2.19 -29.77 -12.35
CA SER A 320 -1.59 -28.47 -12.69
C SER A 320 -1.34 -27.65 -11.44
N ALA A 321 -0.44 -26.68 -11.55
CA ALA A 321 -0.15 -25.71 -10.50
C ALA A 321 -0.29 -24.29 -11.05
N GLU A 322 -0.94 -23.41 -10.31
CA GLU A 322 -1.10 -22.01 -10.68
C GLU A 322 -0.83 -21.12 -9.47
N GLU A 323 -0.24 -19.97 -9.72
CA GLU A 323 -0.14 -18.91 -8.72
C GLU A 323 -1.52 -18.40 -8.34
N ALA A 324 -1.77 -18.26 -7.04
CA ALA A 324 -2.98 -17.66 -6.52
C ALA A 324 -2.91 -16.13 -6.70
N ARG A 325 -3.73 -15.61 -7.58
CA ARG A 325 -3.78 -14.18 -7.94
C ARG A 325 -4.73 -13.40 -7.03
N VAL A 326 -4.53 -13.58 -5.73
CA VAL A 326 -5.30 -12.93 -4.66
C VAL A 326 -4.36 -12.44 -3.58
N GLY A 327 -4.78 -11.47 -2.79
CA GLY A 327 -4.01 -11.04 -1.63
C GLY A 327 -3.86 -12.15 -0.61
N TYR A 328 -2.77 -12.07 0.14
CA TYR A 328 -2.47 -13.05 1.19
C TYR A 328 -3.62 -13.26 2.19
N PHE A 329 -4.41 -12.22 2.47
CA PHE A 329 -5.56 -12.31 3.36
C PHE A 329 -6.85 -12.78 2.68
N ASP A 330 -6.85 -12.92 1.33
CA ASP A 330 -8.02 -13.31 0.53
C ASP A 330 -7.95 -14.77 0.06
N VAL A 331 -7.16 -15.60 0.75
CA VAL A 331 -6.94 -17.02 0.44
C VAL A 331 -8.25 -17.80 0.32
N ASP A 332 -9.28 -17.36 1.04
CA ASP A 332 -10.59 -18.01 1.05
C ASP A 332 -11.31 -17.92 -0.29
N THR A 333 -10.89 -16.99 -1.16
CA THR A 333 -11.43 -16.81 -2.51
C THR A 333 -10.76 -17.72 -3.55
N VAL A 334 -9.68 -18.44 -3.18
CA VAL A 334 -9.00 -19.38 -4.08
C VAL A 334 -9.86 -20.61 -4.30
N PRO A 335 -10.15 -21.00 -5.56
CA PRO A 335 -10.97 -22.16 -5.85
C PRO A 335 -10.47 -23.43 -5.18
N SER A 336 -11.38 -24.21 -4.61
CA SER A 336 -11.04 -25.45 -3.88
C SER A 336 -11.10 -26.70 -4.74
N SER A 337 -11.60 -26.61 -5.96
CA SER A 337 -11.87 -27.76 -6.83
C SER A 337 -11.28 -27.56 -8.22
N GLY A 338 -11.04 -28.66 -8.94
CA GLY A 338 -10.75 -28.58 -10.36
C GLY A 338 -9.39 -29.08 -10.82
N GLY A 339 -8.67 -29.87 -10.03
CA GLY A 339 -7.41 -30.48 -10.49
C GLY A 339 -6.22 -29.53 -10.57
N THR A 340 -6.37 -28.28 -10.06
CA THR A 340 -5.29 -27.29 -9.97
C THR A 340 -4.88 -27.09 -8.52
N ALA A 341 -3.58 -27.13 -8.26
CA ALA A 341 -2.98 -26.72 -6.98
C ALA A 341 -2.58 -25.24 -7.07
N TYR A 342 -2.95 -24.47 -6.06
CA TYR A 342 -2.59 -23.07 -5.98
C TYR A 342 -1.45 -22.85 -5.01
N PHE A 343 -0.52 -21.96 -5.37
CA PHE A 343 0.60 -21.52 -4.54
C PHE A 343 0.66 -19.99 -4.47
N PHE A 344 1.34 -19.50 -3.44
CA PHE A 344 1.55 -18.08 -3.22
C PHE A 344 3.05 -17.80 -3.32
N THR A 345 3.38 -16.69 -3.95
CA THR A 345 4.76 -16.20 -4.14
C THR A 345 5.09 -15.08 -3.16
N ASP A 346 4.39 -15.00 -2.04
CA ASP A 346 4.54 -13.94 -1.05
C ASP A 346 5.69 -14.22 -0.04
N PHE A 347 6.06 -13.18 0.69
CA PHE A 347 7.08 -13.21 1.73
C PHE A 347 6.89 -14.33 2.76
N TRP A 348 5.63 -14.61 3.15
CA TRP A 348 5.32 -15.55 4.21
C TRP A 348 5.54 -17.00 3.80
N ASN A 349 5.39 -17.29 2.52
CA ASN A 349 5.59 -18.61 1.95
C ASN A 349 7.01 -18.79 1.40
N GLY A 350 7.73 -17.68 1.17
CA GLY A 350 9.08 -17.69 0.63
C GLY A 350 9.13 -18.29 -0.77
N LYS A 351 10.32 -18.66 -1.20
CA LYS A 351 10.55 -19.31 -2.50
C LYS A 351 10.35 -20.84 -2.46
N ASP A 352 9.82 -21.39 -1.38
CA ASP A 352 9.56 -22.82 -1.22
C ASP A 352 8.16 -23.17 -1.75
N ILE A 353 8.04 -23.14 -3.07
CA ILE A 353 6.79 -23.44 -3.76
C ILE A 353 6.38 -24.90 -3.59
N GLU A 354 7.34 -25.81 -3.53
CA GLU A 354 7.07 -27.24 -3.31
C GLU A 354 6.31 -27.46 -2.01
N GLN A 355 6.83 -26.94 -0.89
CA GLN A 355 6.19 -27.08 0.42
C GLN A 355 4.78 -26.48 0.43
N THR A 356 4.60 -25.32 -0.19
CA THR A 356 3.29 -24.66 -0.27
C THR A 356 2.28 -25.47 -1.05
N LEU A 357 2.69 -26.04 -2.19
CA LEU A 357 1.84 -26.90 -3.01
C LEU A 357 1.46 -28.21 -2.30
N LEU A 358 2.42 -28.86 -1.64
CA LEU A 358 2.17 -30.11 -0.90
C LEU A 358 1.21 -29.87 0.26
N ALA A 359 1.47 -28.85 1.07
CA ALA A 359 0.67 -28.49 2.23
C ALA A 359 -0.73 -27.94 1.87
N GLY A 360 -0.85 -27.34 0.68
CA GLY A 360 -2.00 -26.53 0.28
C GLY A 360 -1.97 -25.11 0.89
N PRO A 361 -2.85 -24.20 0.42
CA PRO A 361 -2.90 -22.82 0.91
C PRO A 361 -3.25 -22.75 2.40
N ALA A 362 -2.62 -21.82 3.12
CA ALA A 362 -2.93 -21.55 4.52
C ALA A 362 -4.13 -20.62 4.61
N ARG A 363 -5.08 -20.87 5.51
CA ARG A 363 -6.09 -19.90 5.90
C ARG A 363 -5.62 -19.11 7.13
N PHE A 364 -5.88 -17.80 7.12
CA PHE A 364 -5.54 -16.91 8.23
C PHE A 364 -6.73 -16.60 9.12
N ARG A 365 -7.95 -16.75 8.58
CA ARG A 365 -9.19 -16.54 9.33
C ARG A 365 -9.87 -17.88 9.52
N CYS A 366 -9.75 -18.40 10.72
CA CYS A 366 -10.47 -19.60 11.13
C CYS A 366 -11.62 -19.17 12.01
N GLU A 367 -12.82 -19.74 11.78
CA GLU A 367 -14.01 -19.48 12.61
C GLU A 367 -13.75 -19.76 14.10
N ASN A 368 -12.89 -20.75 14.40
CA ASN A 368 -12.50 -21.12 15.76
C ASN A 368 -11.22 -20.40 16.25
N GLY A 369 -10.83 -19.29 15.64
CA GLY A 369 -9.67 -18.50 16.04
C GLY A 369 -8.37 -19.31 16.04
N MET A 370 -7.52 -19.12 17.05
CA MET A 370 -6.19 -19.77 17.16
C MET A 370 -6.26 -21.30 17.14
N THR A 371 -7.29 -21.90 17.75
CA THR A 371 -7.44 -23.36 17.78
C THR A 371 -7.71 -23.93 16.37
N GLY A 372 -8.48 -23.24 15.55
CA GLY A 372 -8.69 -23.61 14.15
C GLY A 372 -7.41 -23.49 13.35
N TYR A 373 -6.67 -22.39 13.54
CA TYR A 373 -5.37 -22.17 12.90
C TYR A 373 -4.36 -23.29 13.24
N ASP A 374 -4.22 -23.67 14.52
CA ASP A 374 -3.32 -24.74 14.95
C ASP A 374 -3.67 -26.08 14.32
N LYS A 375 -4.96 -26.42 14.19
CA LYS A 375 -5.42 -27.65 13.53
C LYS A 375 -5.08 -27.63 12.04
N SER A 376 -5.33 -26.51 11.35
CA SER A 376 -5.00 -26.36 9.93
C SER A 376 -3.48 -26.49 9.71
N ALA A 377 -2.68 -25.78 10.51
CA ALA A 377 -1.22 -25.84 10.44
C ALA A 377 -0.68 -27.25 10.67
N ALA A 378 -1.19 -27.97 11.67
CA ALA A 378 -0.81 -29.35 11.97
C ALA A 378 -1.13 -30.31 10.81
N ARG A 379 -2.35 -30.21 10.22
CA ARG A 379 -2.74 -31.03 9.05
C ARG A 379 -1.82 -30.78 7.86
N ARG A 380 -1.52 -29.52 7.56
CA ARG A 380 -0.65 -29.14 6.46
C ARG A 380 0.76 -29.70 6.61
N VAL A 381 1.32 -29.67 7.80
CA VAL A 381 2.64 -30.25 8.09
C VAL A 381 2.62 -31.77 7.92
N VAL A 382 1.60 -32.46 8.42
CA VAL A 382 1.47 -33.93 8.27
C VAL A 382 1.37 -34.32 6.80
N VAL A 383 0.56 -33.61 6.00
CA VAL A 383 0.39 -33.87 4.57
C VAL A 383 1.71 -33.69 3.82
N ALA A 384 2.39 -32.57 4.01
CA ALA A 384 3.65 -32.30 3.33
C ALA A 384 4.75 -33.31 3.72
N SER A 385 4.88 -33.64 5.01
CA SER A 385 5.87 -34.58 5.48
C SER A 385 5.61 -36.02 4.97
N TRP A 386 4.35 -36.41 4.91
CA TRP A 386 4.00 -37.75 4.36
C TRP A 386 4.33 -37.85 2.86
N LEU A 387 4.00 -36.79 2.08
CA LEU A 387 4.29 -36.72 0.64
C LEU A 387 5.79 -36.69 0.35
N ASN A 388 6.58 -36.08 1.23
CA ASN A 388 8.04 -36.04 1.15
C ASN A 388 8.70 -37.36 1.62
N GLY A 389 7.93 -38.31 2.16
CA GLY A 389 8.46 -39.59 2.67
C GLY A 389 9.25 -39.47 3.96
N GLU A 390 8.98 -38.42 4.76
CA GLU A 390 9.67 -38.22 6.03
C GLU A 390 9.28 -39.25 7.10
N SER A 391 10.16 -39.43 8.08
CA SER A 391 9.91 -40.39 9.19
C SER A 391 9.05 -39.82 10.31
N LYS A 392 8.95 -38.49 10.38
CA LYS A 392 8.17 -37.73 11.38
C LYS A 392 7.64 -36.43 10.76
N PRO A 393 6.63 -35.78 11.38
CA PRO A 393 6.19 -34.47 10.91
C PRO A 393 7.33 -33.44 11.05
N VAL A 394 7.69 -32.82 9.96
CA VAL A 394 8.73 -31.78 9.91
C VAL A 394 8.09 -30.48 9.45
N SER A 395 8.14 -29.46 10.27
CA SER A 395 7.74 -28.11 9.91
C SER A 395 8.97 -27.29 9.52
N ARG A 396 8.87 -26.58 8.40
CA ARG A 396 9.88 -25.59 7.98
C ARG A 396 9.64 -24.20 8.60
N LYS A 397 8.51 -24.02 9.28
CA LYS A 397 8.15 -22.81 10.03
C LYS A 397 7.91 -23.18 11.49
N GLU A 398 8.09 -22.22 12.38
CA GLU A 398 7.77 -22.40 13.79
C GLU A 398 6.27 -22.69 13.96
N LEU A 399 5.97 -23.82 14.57
CA LEU A 399 4.63 -24.19 14.99
C LEU A 399 4.43 -23.84 16.46
N THR A 400 3.19 -23.55 16.84
CA THR A 400 2.83 -23.50 18.25
C THR A 400 3.03 -24.88 18.90
N PRO A 401 3.28 -24.96 20.21
CA PRO A 401 3.35 -26.25 20.91
C PRO A 401 2.07 -27.09 20.73
N GLN A 402 0.90 -26.42 20.66
CA GLN A 402 -0.38 -27.08 20.43
C GLN A 402 -0.47 -27.69 19.01
N ALA A 403 -0.08 -26.94 17.98
CA ALA A 403 -0.05 -27.44 16.61
C ALA A 403 0.92 -28.62 16.45
N THR A 404 2.07 -28.58 17.15
CA THR A 404 3.06 -29.66 17.15
C THR A 404 2.49 -30.94 17.76
N ASP A 405 1.78 -30.86 18.90
CA ASP A 405 1.13 -32.01 19.54
C ASP A 405 0.05 -32.61 18.65
N ILE A 406 -0.80 -31.75 18.03
CA ILE A 406 -1.82 -32.19 17.06
C ILE A 406 -1.17 -32.90 15.87
N ALA A 407 -0.09 -32.33 15.31
CA ALA A 407 0.60 -32.95 14.18
C ALA A 407 1.18 -34.32 14.53
N GLY A 408 1.75 -34.49 15.73
CA GLY A 408 2.24 -35.80 16.21
C GLY A 408 1.12 -36.83 16.32
N LYS A 409 -0.05 -36.49 16.86
CA LYS A 409 -1.21 -37.36 16.95
C LYS A 409 -1.74 -37.80 15.58
N LEU A 410 -1.93 -36.84 14.68
CA LEU A 410 -2.38 -37.09 13.31
C LEU A 410 -1.39 -37.96 12.52
N TRP A 411 -0.08 -37.70 12.71
CA TRP A 411 0.96 -38.51 12.11
C TRP A 411 0.88 -39.97 12.51
N ASN A 412 0.75 -40.25 13.82
CA ASN A 412 0.61 -41.63 14.35
C ASN A 412 -0.69 -42.30 13.86
N GLU A 413 -1.80 -41.55 13.77
CA GLU A 413 -3.06 -42.02 13.17
C GLU A 413 -2.84 -42.48 11.72
N VAL A 414 -2.25 -41.64 10.87
CA VAL A 414 -1.99 -41.96 9.46
C VAL A 414 -1.07 -43.20 9.34
N ARG A 415 0.00 -43.24 10.13
CA ARG A 415 0.97 -44.35 10.08
C ARG A 415 0.43 -45.69 10.63
N ALA A 416 -0.58 -45.65 11.46
CA ALA A 416 -1.26 -46.85 11.94
C ALA A 416 -2.18 -47.51 10.90
N LEU A 417 -2.55 -46.76 9.85
CA LEU A 417 -3.37 -47.28 8.76
C LEU A 417 -2.57 -48.20 7.83
N PRO A 418 -3.23 -49.21 7.21
CA PRO A 418 -2.66 -49.99 6.12
C PRO A 418 -2.13 -49.08 5.01
N ALA A 419 -1.03 -49.48 4.35
CA ALA A 419 -0.34 -48.64 3.38
C ALA A 419 -1.22 -48.17 2.20
N ASP A 420 -2.19 -49.01 1.80
CA ASP A 420 -3.17 -48.72 0.74
C ASP A 420 -4.23 -47.68 1.16
N GLN A 421 -4.48 -47.49 2.47
CA GLN A 421 -5.45 -46.51 2.99
C GLN A 421 -4.83 -45.18 3.35
N GLN A 422 -3.51 -45.12 3.56
CA GLN A 422 -2.82 -43.86 3.93
C GLN A 422 -3.04 -42.73 2.91
N PRO A 423 -2.93 -42.94 1.56
CA PRO A 423 -3.14 -41.90 0.59
C PRO A 423 -4.53 -41.23 0.67
N ALA A 424 -5.56 -42.04 0.90
CA ALA A 424 -6.93 -41.53 1.04
C ALA A 424 -7.09 -40.66 2.30
N ARG A 425 -6.50 -41.10 3.45
CA ARG A 425 -6.52 -40.28 4.68
C ARG A 425 -5.74 -38.99 4.54
N VAL A 426 -4.57 -39.02 3.89
CA VAL A 426 -3.76 -37.84 3.63
C VAL A 426 -4.50 -36.84 2.70
N ALA A 427 -5.21 -37.36 1.68
CA ALA A 427 -6.05 -36.49 0.82
C ALA A 427 -7.19 -35.84 1.63
N ALA A 428 -7.83 -36.57 2.53
CA ALA A 428 -8.83 -36.04 3.44
C ALA A 428 -8.24 -34.94 4.35
N LEU A 429 -7.09 -35.19 4.98
CA LEU A 429 -6.40 -34.18 5.81
C LEU A 429 -6.05 -32.90 5.03
N ARG A 430 -5.66 -33.05 3.75
CA ARG A 430 -5.38 -31.91 2.88
C ARG A 430 -6.64 -31.08 2.59
N ALA A 431 -7.77 -31.72 2.39
CA ALA A 431 -9.06 -31.04 2.24
C ALA A 431 -9.49 -30.36 3.56
N GLU A 432 -9.47 -31.12 4.67
CA GLU A 432 -9.80 -30.62 6.00
C GLU A 432 -8.90 -29.45 6.48
N ALA A 433 -7.68 -29.33 5.98
CA ALA A 433 -6.78 -28.22 6.32
C ALA A 433 -7.29 -26.86 5.80
N ARG A 434 -8.21 -26.88 4.84
CA ARG A 434 -8.87 -25.68 4.31
C ARG A 434 -10.07 -25.26 5.16
N ASP A 435 -10.69 -26.20 5.87
CA ASP A 435 -11.88 -25.95 6.68
C ASP A 435 -11.47 -25.78 8.14
N CYS A 436 -10.83 -24.69 8.44
CA CYS A 436 -10.48 -24.37 9.81
C CYS A 436 -11.51 -23.47 10.50
#